data_38c3747a2fc1d48fbe6ad886db1d71dc
#
_entry.id   38c3747a2fc1d48fbe6ad886db1d71dc
#
_cell.length_a   1.000
_cell.length_b   1.000
_cell.length_c   1.000
_cell.angle_alpha   90.00
_cell.angle_beta   90.00
_cell.angle_gamma   90.00
#
_symmetry.space_group_name_H-M   'P 1'
#
loop_
_entity.id
_entity.type
_entity.pdbx_description
1 polymer ?
#
loop_
_entity_poly.entity_id
_entity_poly.type
_entity_poly.pdbx_seq_one_letter_code
_entity_poly.pdbx_strand_id
1 'polypeptide(L)'
;MKGYREMTKEELLAERKDLNERYEKCKALNLTLDMTRGKPSPVQLDLSNEIYETLKDGFKTAKNEDTRNYGIAPGIEEIRKIFADILGTDKDNIFMGNSSSLNQMYDAIMRSMVFGEIDSPKPWSQVEGRKWLCPAPGYDRHFRVTETMGFELIPVPMTENGPDMDAVEELVKDEKVKGIWCVPCYSNPDGVVYSEETCRRLAKMETAAPDFRIFWDNAYVVHHLTEDRNEWGKLPDMLSLCEQSGHANRVYEFASSSKITFAGGGISCFACNKDNMAYAKKYLNAQTICTNKVNQLAHARFLPDLESVYAHMMKHASILRPKFEACQRVLDEELGFDNLWHWTDPKGGYFVSFYAMPGTATKVVSMCKEAGVALTPAGASYPYGKDPSDSNIRLAPSFPEVEDIEKAVRILSICAKITAVDKLLEDL
;
A
#
# COMPACT_ATOMS: atom_id res chain seq x y z
N MET A 1 25.92 12.77 20.39
CA MET A 1 27.00 11.85 19.97
C MET A 1 27.66 12.49 18.75
N LYS A 2 28.96 12.28 18.49
CA LYS A 2 29.64 12.77 17.29
C LYS A 2 29.16 11.95 16.09
N GLY A 3 28.85 12.59 14.97
CA GLY A 3 28.45 11.89 13.75
C GLY A 3 29.59 11.07 13.17
N TYR A 4 29.26 9.95 12.51
CA TYR A 4 30.29 9.01 12.00
C TYR A 4 31.18 9.66 10.92
N ARG A 5 30.65 10.58 10.12
CA ARG A 5 31.43 11.34 9.12
C ARG A 5 32.46 12.28 9.74
N GLU A 6 32.32 12.61 11.02
CA GLU A 6 33.24 13.48 11.75
C GLU A 6 34.29 12.72 12.53
N MET A 7 34.21 11.36 12.57
CA MET A 7 35.14 10.50 13.29
C MET A 7 36.44 10.29 12.49
N THR A 8 37.55 10.15 13.23
CA THR A 8 38.81 9.70 12.63
C THR A 8 38.75 8.22 12.30
N LYS A 9 39.70 7.75 11.50
CA LYS A 9 39.80 6.31 11.16
C LYS A 9 39.93 5.44 12.40
N GLU A 10 40.73 5.87 13.39
CA GLU A 10 40.90 5.16 14.64
C GLU A 10 39.60 5.11 15.46
N GLU A 11 38.84 6.22 15.50
CA GLU A 11 37.55 6.27 16.18
C GLU A 11 36.53 5.33 15.48
N LEU A 12 36.48 5.32 14.16
CA LEU A 12 35.62 4.41 13.39
C LEU A 12 35.97 2.94 13.59
N LEU A 13 37.28 2.60 13.65
CA LEU A 13 37.73 1.23 13.92
C LEU A 13 37.34 0.78 15.34
N ALA A 14 37.44 1.66 16.33
CA ALA A 14 37.02 1.37 17.70
C ALA A 14 35.48 1.15 17.78
N GLU A 15 34.71 2.02 17.15
CA GLU A 15 33.26 1.90 17.06
C GLU A 15 32.84 0.60 16.34
N ARG A 16 33.53 0.28 15.24
CA ARG A 16 33.29 -0.96 14.49
C ARG A 16 33.48 -2.20 15.33
N LYS A 17 34.48 -2.19 16.23
CA LYS A 17 34.75 -3.29 17.15
C LYS A 17 33.63 -3.44 18.17
N ASP A 18 33.19 -2.36 18.82
CA ASP A 18 32.06 -2.38 19.77
C ASP A 18 30.79 -2.86 19.14
N LEU A 19 30.43 -2.31 17.98
CA LEU A 19 29.25 -2.72 17.23
C LEU A 19 29.27 -4.21 16.86
N ASN A 20 30.43 -4.76 16.47
CA ASN A 20 30.56 -6.18 16.21
C ASN A 20 30.32 -7.04 17.46
N GLU A 21 30.86 -6.63 18.61
CA GLU A 21 30.62 -7.34 19.87
C GLU A 21 29.14 -7.34 20.25
N ARG A 22 28.43 -6.21 20.01
CA ARG A 22 26.98 -6.10 20.21
C ARG A 22 26.21 -6.97 19.22
N TYR A 23 26.61 -6.99 17.96
CA TYR A 23 26.00 -7.82 16.91
C TYR A 23 26.11 -9.31 17.21
N GLU A 24 27.28 -9.79 17.62
CA GLU A 24 27.48 -11.20 18.00
C GLU A 24 26.65 -11.60 19.24
N LYS A 25 26.47 -10.68 20.19
CA LYS A 25 25.52 -10.89 21.30
C LYS A 25 24.08 -11.04 20.81
N CYS A 26 23.66 -10.23 19.84
CA CYS A 26 22.30 -10.35 19.24
C CYS A 26 22.12 -11.70 18.53
N LYS A 27 23.10 -12.15 17.76
CA LYS A 27 23.07 -13.47 17.09
C LYS A 27 22.95 -14.63 18.09
N ALA A 28 23.67 -14.53 19.23
CA ALA A 28 23.62 -15.54 20.28
C ALA A 28 22.25 -15.69 20.96
N LEU A 29 21.34 -14.71 20.80
CA LEU A 29 19.97 -14.80 21.31
C LEU A 29 19.10 -15.77 20.54
N ASN A 30 19.51 -16.21 19.33
CA ASN A 30 18.77 -17.11 18.45
C ASN A 30 17.30 -16.71 18.25
N LEU A 31 17.05 -15.42 17.99
CA LEU A 31 15.72 -14.86 17.79
C LEU A 31 15.11 -15.32 16.47
N THR A 32 13.78 -15.29 16.41
CA THR A 32 12.98 -15.50 15.17
C THR A 32 11.89 -14.44 15.11
N LEU A 33 12.25 -13.29 14.56
CA LEU A 33 11.39 -12.12 14.47
C LEU A 33 11.03 -11.87 13.00
N ASP A 34 9.73 -11.62 12.70
CA ASP A 34 9.25 -11.40 11.34
C ASP A 34 8.62 -10.01 11.20
N MET A 35 9.29 -9.13 10.50
CA MET A 35 8.82 -7.80 10.13
C MET A 35 8.61 -7.64 8.59
N THR A 36 8.40 -8.76 7.88
CA THR A 36 8.33 -8.77 6.41
C THR A 36 6.98 -8.28 5.88
N ARG A 37 5.87 -8.55 6.59
CA ARG A 37 4.52 -8.40 6.05
C ARG A 37 3.62 -7.52 6.91
N GLY A 38 3.10 -6.46 6.28
CA GLY A 38 1.98 -5.69 6.83
C GLY A 38 0.68 -6.47 6.73
N LYS A 39 0.39 -7.27 7.74
CA LYS A 39 -0.87 -8.01 7.88
C LYS A 39 -1.46 -7.75 9.28
N PRO A 40 -2.80 -7.85 9.45
CA PRO A 40 -3.41 -7.77 10.75
C PRO A 40 -2.87 -8.83 11.71
N SER A 41 -2.61 -8.46 12.95
CA SER A 41 -2.29 -9.40 14.03
C SER A 41 -3.54 -10.17 14.47
N PRO A 42 -3.39 -11.31 15.18
CA PRO A 42 -4.55 -12.06 15.69
C PRO A 42 -5.52 -11.18 16.51
N VAL A 43 -5.01 -10.30 17.36
CA VAL A 43 -5.83 -9.39 18.17
C VAL A 43 -6.65 -8.42 17.31
N GLN A 44 -6.09 -7.97 16.17
CA GLN A 44 -6.84 -7.14 15.22
C GLN A 44 -7.94 -7.95 14.51
N LEU A 45 -7.67 -9.21 14.13
CA LEU A 45 -8.66 -10.07 13.51
C LEU A 45 -9.81 -10.38 14.48
N ASP A 46 -9.52 -10.58 15.76
CA ASP A 46 -10.52 -10.85 16.81
C ASP A 46 -11.56 -9.73 16.96
N LEU A 47 -11.23 -8.49 16.59
CA LEU A 47 -12.19 -7.37 16.58
C LEU A 47 -13.41 -7.61 15.68
N SER A 48 -13.28 -8.52 14.70
CA SER A 48 -14.32 -8.82 13.71
C SER A 48 -14.96 -10.21 13.89
N ASN A 49 -14.66 -10.94 14.96
CA ASN A 49 -15.16 -12.31 15.18
C ASN A 49 -16.69 -12.41 15.15
N GLU A 50 -17.41 -11.36 15.53
CA GLU A 50 -18.87 -11.33 15.57
C GLU A 50 -19.53 -11.08 14.21
N ILE A 51 -18.77 -10.85 13.14
CA ILE A 51 -19.32 -10.44 11.83
C ILE A 51 -20.35 -11.43 11.30
N TYR A 52 -20.12 -12.74 11.45
CA TYR A 52 -21.04 -13.77 10.95
C TYR A 52 -22.23 -14.04 11.89
N GLU A 53 -22.16 -13.57 13.15
CA GLU A 53 -23.28 -13.60 14.06
C GLU A 53 -24.44 -12.72 13.57
N THR A 54 -24.13 -11.67 12.80
CA THR A 54 -25.12 -10.78 12.17
C THR A 54 -26.04 -11.49 11.18
N LEU A 55 -25.67 -12.69 10.72
CA LEU A 55 -26.47 -13.50 9.79
C LEU A 55 -27.52 -14.38 10.49
N LYS A 56 -27.56 -14.42 11.84
CA LYS A 56 -28.57 -15.15 12.62
C LYS A 56 -29.98 -14.62 12.35
N ASP A 57 -30.11 -13.33 12.03
CA ASP A 57 -31.38 -12.68 11.68
C ASP A 57 -31.83 -12.95 10.23
N GLY A 58 -31.16 -13.90 9.55
CA GLY A 58 -31.49 -14.30 8.18
C GLY A 58 -30.62 -13.67 7.12
N PHE A 59 -30.92 -13.99 5.86
CA PHE A 59 -30.07 -13.73 4.72
C PHE A 59 -30.64 -12.71 3.71
N LYS A 60 -31.57 -11.89 4.15
CA LYS A 60 -32.24 -10.93 3.25
C LYS A 60 -31.69 -9.52 3.45
N THR A 61 -31.55 -8.81 2.32
CA THR A 61 -31.28 -7.37 2.29
C THR A 61 -32.46 -6.56 2.81
N ALA A 62 -32.28 -5.27 3.05
CA ALA A 62 -33.35 -4.35 3.40
C ALA A 62 -34.47 -4.30 2.34
N LYS A 63 -34.15 -4.62 1.09
CA LYS A 63 -35.10 -4.74 -0.03
C LYS A 63 -35.71 -6.14 -0.16
N ASN A 64 -35.56 -7.00 0.85
CA ASN A 64 -36.07 -8.37 0.89
C ASN A 64 -35.45 -9.32 -0.18
N GLU A 65 -34.28 -9.00 -0.71
CA GLU A 65 -33.56 -9.85 -1.67
C GLU A 65 -32.78 -10.93 -0.90
N ASP A 66 -32.92 -12.20 -1.32
CA ASP A 66 -32.23 -13.32 -0.67
C ASP A 66 -30.77 -13.44 -1.18
N THR A 67 -29.81 -13.14 -0.32
CA THR A 67 -28.39 -13.11 -0.65
C THR A 67 -27.78 -14.48 -0.96
N ARG A 68 -28.46 -15.57 -0.61
CA ARG A 68 -28.01 -16.95 -0.87
C ARG A 68 -28.19 -17.38 -2.32
N ASN A 69 -29.00 -16.64 -3.10
CA ASN A 69 -29.30 -17.02 -4.49
C ASN A 69 -28.51 -16.15 -5.48
N TYR A 70 -28.57 -16.48 -6.76
CA TYR A 70 -27.99 -15.73 -7.86
C TYR A 70 -28.57 -14.31 -7.96
N GLY A 71 -27.95 -13.48 -8.82
CA GLY A 71 -28.40 -12.12 -9.13
C GLY A 71 -27.66 -11.05 -8.33
N ILE A 72 -28.03 -9.80 -8.58
CA ILE A 72 -27.40 -8.59 -8.03
C ILE A 72 -25.91 -8.56 -8.35
N ALA A 73 -25.55 -8.67 -9.63
CA ALA A 73 -24.16 -8.74 -10.08
C ALA A 73 -23.25 -7.63 -9.51
N PRO A 74 -23.69 -6.36 -9.38
CA PRO A 74 -22.84 -5.31 -8.79
C PRO A 74 -22.62 -5.44 -7.28
N GLY A 75 -23.28 -6.38 -6.61
CA GLY A 75 -23.31 -6.49 -5.15
C GLY A 75 -24.49 -5.77 -4.50
N ILE A 76 -24.80 -6.12 -3.26
CA ILE A 76 -25.94 -5.57 -2.54
C ILE A 76 -25.79 -4.06 -2.30
N GLU A 77 -26.92 -3.35 -2.25
CA GLU A 77 -26.91 -1.88 -2.21
C GLU A 77 -26.30 -1.35 -0.91
N GLU A 78 -26.57 -2.00 0.21
CA GLU A 78 -26.09 -1.60 1.51
C GLU A 78 -24.55 -1.50 1.53
N ILE A 79 -23.85 -2.53 1.04
CA ILE A 79 -22.40 -2.53 1.05
C ILE A 79 -21.80 -1.59 0.01
N ARG A 80 -22.46 -1.44 -1.15
CA ARG A 80 -22.02 -0.47 -2.16
C ARG A 80 -22.10 0.95 -1.63
N LYS A 81 -23.13 1.27 -0.81
CA LYS A 81 -23.25 2.57 -0.16
C LYS A 81 -22.12 2.82 0.82
N ILE A 82 -21.78 1.83 1.65
CA ILE A 82 -20.67 1.95 2.62
C ILE A 82 -19.35 2.21 1.91
N PHE A 83 -19.03 1.47 0.85
CA PHE A 83 -17.82 1.72 0.07
C PHE A 83 -17.86 3.03 -0.71
N ALA A 84 -19.03 3.48 -1.14
CA ALA A 84 -19.21 4.80 -1.74
C ALA A 84 -18.90 5.92 -0.75
N ASP A 85 -19.38 5.80 0.49
CA ASP A 85 -19.08 6.74 1.57
C ASP A 85 -17.57 6.72 1.94
N ILE A 86 -16.92 5.56 1.94
CA ILE A 86 -15.46 5.42 2.18
C ILE A 86 -14.64 6.09 1.07
N LEU A 87 -15.07 5.96 -0.20
CA LEU A 87 -14.36 6.49 -1.37
C LEU A 87 -14.79 7.92 -1.75
N GLY A 88 -15.84 8.45 -1.13
CA GLY A 88 -16.38 9.77 -1.46
C GLY A 88 -17.09 9.84 -2.82
N THR A 89 -17.66 8.73 -3.30
CA THR A 89 -18.29 8.62 -4.63
C THR A 89 -19.76 8.16 -4.54
N ASP A 90 -20.41 7.95 -5.68
CA ASP A 90 -21.78 7.41 -5.75
C ASP A 90 -21.74 5.85 -5.72
N LYS A 91 -22.70 5.23 -5.01
CA LYS A 91 -22.85 3.78 -4.96
C LYS A 91 -23.04 3.11 -6.34
N ASP A 92 -23.54 3.84 -7.32
CA ASP A 92 -23.75 3.32 -8.68
C ASP A 92 -22.47 3.29 -9.52
N ASN A 93 -21.41 3.95 -9.04
CA ASN A 93 -20.06 3.84 -9.55
C ASN A 93 -19.30 2.61 -9.02
N ILE A 94 -19.91 1.78 -8.14
CA ILE A 94 -19.26 0.67 -7.44
C ILE A 94 -19.74 -0.68 -7.94
N PHE A 95 -18.80 -1.58 -8.17
CA PHE A 95 -18.99 -3.00 -8.41
C PHE A 95 -18.21 -3.80 -7.35
N MET A 96 -18.95 -4.60 -6.56
CA MET A 96 -18.35 -5.41 -5.49
C MET A 96 -17.64 -6.63 -6.07
N GLY A 97 -16.43 -6.90 -5.57
CA GLY A 97 -15.67 -8.11 -5.85
C GLY A 97 -15.73 -9.12 -4.71
N ASN A 98 -14.82 -10.08 -4.77
CA ASN A 98 -14.60 -11.04 -3.69
C ASN A 98 -13.59 -10.45 -2.66
N SER A 99 -12.72 -11.25 -2.06
CA SER A 99 -11.95 -10.87 -0.88
C SER A 99 -10.85 -9.83 -1.10
N SER A 100 -10.37 -9.62 -2.32
CA SER A 100 -9.14 -8.85 -2.55
C SER A 100 -9.26 -7.80 -3.65
N SER A 101 -8.90 -6.55 -3.34
CA SER A 101 -8.74 -5.49 -4.35
C SER A 101 -7.65 -5.82 -5.38
N LEU A 102 -6.60 -6.56 -4.99
CA LEU A 102 -5.56 -7.00 -5.92
C LEU A 102 -6.14 -7.88 -7.05
N ASN A 103 -7.10 -8.76 -6.77
CA ASN A 103 -7.81 -9.52 -7.80
C ASN A 103 -8.56 -8.59 -8.76
N GLN A 104 -9.23 -7.58 -8.24
CA GLN A 104 -9.96 -6.59 -9.05
C GLN A 104 -9.02 -5.81 -9.97
N MET A 105 -7.86 -5.39 -9.45
CA MET A 105 -6.84 -4.70 -10.24
C MET A 105 -6.25 -5.60 -11.31
N TYR A 106 -5.94 -6.87 -10.96
CA TYR A 106 -5.48 -7.86 -11.93
C TYR A 106 -6.51 -8.07 -13.04
N ASP A 107 -7.78 -8.28 -12.68
CA ASP A 107 -8.87 -8.48 -13.64
C ASP A 107 -9.10 -7.23 -14.53
N ALA A 108 -8.96 -6.02 -13.96
CA ALA A 108 -9.07 -4.79 -14.73
C ALA A 108 -7.99 -4.71 -15.82
N ILE A 109 -6.71 -4.96 -15.46
CA ILE A 109 -5.62 -4.97 -16.44
C ILE A 109 -5.82 -6.10 -17.46
N MET A 110 -6.24 -7.30 -17.03
CA MET A 110 -6.52 -8.41 -17.95
C MET A 110 -7.62 -8.05 -18.96
N ARG A 111 -8.69 -7.37 -18.53
CA ARG A 111 -9.71 -6.87 -19.45
C ARG A 111 -9.12 -5.91 -20.48
N SER A 112 -8.30 -4.96 -20.02
CA SER A 112 -7.64 -4.00 -20.91
C SER A 112 -6.66 -4.67 -21.87
N MET A 113 -5.95 -5.72 -21.42
CA MET A 113 -5.07 -6.52 -22.26
C MET A 113 -5.82 -7.25 -23.36
N VAL A 114 -7.01 -7.79 -23.09
CA VAL A 114 -7.75 -8.64 -24.02
C VAL A 114 -8.70 -7.81 -24.89
N PHE A 115 -9.38 -6.81 -24.32
CA PHE A 115 -10.47 -6.10 -24.97
C PHE A 115 -10.18 -4.61 -25.21
N GLY A 116 -9.13 -4.07 -24.57
CA GLY A 116 -8.87 -2.62 -24.51
C GLY A 116 -9.75 -1.92 -23.49
N GLU A 117 -9.61 -0.62 -23.41
CA GLU A 117 -10.45 0.29 -22.65
C GLU A 117 -11.51 0.91 -23.57
N ILE A 118 -12.46 1.65 -23.01
CA ILE A 118 -13.50 2.34 -23.82
C ILE A 118 -12.89 3.28 -24.86
N ASP A 119 -11.73 3.86 -24.55
CA ASP A 119 -11.02 4.83 -25.40
C ASP A 119 -9.83 4.19 -26.15
N SER A 120 -9.64 2.87 -26.05
CA SER A 120 -8.50 2.21 -26.67
C SER A 120 -8.66 2.10 -28.18
N PRO A 121 -7.67 2.50 -28.98
CA PRO A 121 -7.64 2.21 -30.41
C PRO A 121 -7.46 0.71 -30.70
N LYS A 122 -6.88 -0.04 -29.76
CA LYS A 122 -6.67 -1.51 -29.81
C LYS A 122 -6.42 -2.06 -28.40
N PRO A 123 -6.63 -3.38 -28.17
CA PRO A 123 -6.28 -4.00 -26.88
C PRO A 123 -4.82 -3.77 -26.48
N TRP A 124 -4.56 -3.61 -25.19
CA TRP A 124 -3.19 -3.32 -24.71
C TRP A 124 -2.20 -4.45 -25.05
N SER A 125 -2.65 -5.69 -25.17
CA SER A 125 -1.79 -6.80 -25.64
C SER A 125 -1.19 -6.58 -27.03
N GLN A 126 -1.82 -5.77 -27.86
CA GLN A 126 -1.36 -5.43 -29.22
C GLN A 126 -0.47 -4.17 -29.26
N VAL A 127 -0.19 -3.55 -28.11
CA VAL A 127 0.74 -2.41 -28.01
C VAL A 127 2.12 -2.96 -27.72
N GLU A 128 2.99 -2.93 -28.73
CA GLU A 128 4.37 -3.35 -28.57
C GLU A 128 5.16 -2.35 -27.69
N GLY A 129 5.93 -2.87 -26.74
CA GLY A 129 6.70 -2.04 -25.81
C GLY A 129 5.82 -1.20 -24.87
N ARG A 130 4.62 -1.70 -24.50
CA ARG A 130 3.74 -1.05 -23.54
C ARG A 130 4.41 -0.85 -22.19
N LYS A 131 4.14 0.30 -21.56
CA LYS A 131 4.80 0.75 -20.33
C LYS A 131 3.81 1.03 -19.23
N TRP A 132 4.29 0.91 -17.99
CA TRP A 132 3.52 1.24 -16.80
C TRP A 132 4.34 2.05 -15.83
N LEU A 133 3.79 3.15 -15.32
CA LEU A 133 4.46 3.99 -14.34
C LEU A 133 4.33 3.40 -12.94
N CYS A 134 5.45 3.30 -12.24
CA CYS A 134 5.58 2.67 -10.95
C CYS A 134 6.21 3.65 -9.95
N PRO A 135 5.42 4.48 -9.25
CA PRO A 135 5.94 5.26 -8.13
C PRO A 135 6.67 4.34 -7.14
N ALA A 136 7.94 4.68 -6.86
CA ALA A 136 8.84 3.85 -6.07
C ALA A 136 9.63 4.72 -5.06
N PRO A 137 9.78 4.25 -3.80
CA PRO A 137 9.34 2.93 -3.34
C PRO A 137 7.82 2.77 -3.35
N GLY A 138 7.32 1.56 -3.65
CA GLY A 138 5.91 1.27 -3.83
C GLY A 138 5.55 -0.18 -3.50
N TYR A 139 4.31 -0.58 -3.80
CA TYR A 139 3.80 -1.91 -3.48
C TYR A 139 4.26 -2.96 -4.50
N ASP A 140 5.08 -3.89 -4.06
CA ASP A 140 5.69 -4.94 -4.88
C ASP A 140 4.69 -5.80 -5.67
N ARG A 141 3.47 -6.03 -5.13
CA ARG A 141 2.43 -6.80 -5.83
C ARG A 141 1.86 -6.07 -7.03
N HIS A 142 1.75 -4.75 -6.99
CA HIS A 142 1.35 -3.94 -8.14
C HIS A 142 2.36 -4.13 -9.29
N PHE A 143 3.64 -3.98 -8.98
CA PHE A 143 4.70 -4.17 -9.97
C PHE A 143 4.66 -5.57 -10.57
N ARG A 144 4.47 -6.59 -9.71
CA ARG A 144 4.39 -7.98 -10.15
C ARG A 144 3.23 -8.24 -11.11
N VAL A 145 2.06 -7.60 -10.91
CA VAL A 145 0.91 -7.72 -11.82
C VAL A 145 1.28 -7.23 -13.21
N THR A 146 1.78 -6.01 -13.34
CA THR A 146 2.12 -5.41 -14.64
C THR A 146 3.34 -6.07 -15.28
N GLU A 147 4.35 -6.46 -14.51
CA GLU A 147 5.48 -7.25 -14.99
C GLU A 147 5.02 -8.58 -15.61
N THR A 148 4.15 -9.32 -14.90
CA THR A 148 3.62 -10.63 -15.36
C THR A 148 2.85 -10.49 -16.68
N MET A 149 2.19 -9.35 -16.90
CA MET A 149 1.48 -9.06 -18.15
C MET A 149 2.36 -8.43 -19.24
N GLY A 150 3.67 -8.39 -19.04
CA GLY A 150 4.67 -7.99 -20.04
C GLY A 150 4.72 -6.49 -20.28
N PHE A 151 4.39 -5.66 -19.29
CA PHE A 151 4.68 -4.23 -19.32
C PHE A 151 6.14 -3.98 -18.97
N GLU A 152 6.76 -3.01 -19.64
CA GLU A 152 7.98 -2.37 -19.17
C GLU A 152 7.61 -1.48 -17.97
N LEU A 153 8.24 -1.72 -16.83
CA LEU A 153 7.98 -0.96 -15.62
C LEU A 153 8.92 0.24 -15.55
N ILE A 154 8.34 1.44 -15.48
CA ILE A 154 9.10 2.68 -15.42
C ILE A 154 9.01 3.22 -13.97
N PRO A 155 10.12 3.21 -13.21
CA PRO A 155 10.12 3.77 -11.87
C PRO A 155 9.94 5.29 -11.93
N VAL A 156 9.10 5.81 -11.04
CA VAL A 156 8.88 7.24 -10.81
C VAL A 156 9.27 7.55 -9.37
N PRO A 157 10.12 8.55 -9.09
CA PRO A 157 10.45 8.89 -7.72
C PRO A 157 9.21 9.27 -6.89
N MET A 158 9.15 8.80 -5.64
CA MET A 158 8.20 9.29 -4.66
C MET A 158 8.75 10.53 -3.96
N THR A 159 7.86 11.46 -3.64
CA THR A 159 8.11 12.66 -2.83
C THR A 159 7.22 12.63 -1.58
N GLU A 160 7.38 13.59 -0.68
CA GLU A 160 6.51 13.78 0.48
C GLU A 160 5.04 14.09 0.12
N ASN A 161 4.77 14.46 -1.14
CA ASN A 161 3.44 14.84 -1.64
C ASN A 161 2.82 13.80 -2.60
N GLY A 162 3.48 12.66 -2.82
CA GLY A 162 3.10 11.64 -3.80
C GLY A 162 4.19 11.44 -4.86
N PRO A 163 3.86 10.89 -6.05
CA PRO A 163 4.84 10.74 -7.12
C PRO A 163 5.36 12.10 -7.61
N ASP A 164 6.60 12.10 -8.08
CA ASP A 164 7.18 13.26 -8.78
C ASP A 164 6.37 13.54 -10.06
N MET A 165 5.50 14.56 -9.97
CA MET A 165 4.59 14.88 -11.05
C MET A 165 5.27 15.47 -12.28
N ASP A 166 6.44 16.10 -12.14
CA ASP A 166 7.19 16.59 -13.30
C ASP A 166 7.69 15.42 -14.12
N ALA A 167 8.18 14.39 -13.45
CA ALA A 167 8.57 13.13 -14.11
C ALA A 167 7.37 12.41 -14.72
N VAL A 168 6.23 12.32 -14.01
CA VAL A 168 5.00 11.69 -14.53
C VAL A 168 4.53 12.39 -15.80
N GLU A 169 4.39 13.72 -15.79
CA GLU A 169 3.90 14.52 -16.93
C GLU A 169 4.80 14.45 -18.15
N GLU A 170 6.10 14.24 -17.95
CA GLU A 170 7.03 13.99 -19.05
C GLU A 170 6.87 12.57 -19.64
N LEU A 171 6.75 11.56 -18.77
CA LEU A 171 6.66 10.16 -19.18
C LEU A 171 5.35 9.83 -19.92
N VAL A 172 4.22 10.46 -19.54
CA VAL A 172 2.92 10.21 -20.20
C VAL A 172 2.79 10.82 -21.61
N LYS A 173 3.81 11.53 -22.08
CA LYS A 173 3.92 11.95 -23.49
C LYS A 173 4.24 10.79 -24.44
N ASP A 174 4.65 9.64 -23.92
CA ASP A 174 4.80 8.40 -24.67
C ASP A 174 3.45 7.65 -24.73
N GLU A 175 2.91 7.46 -25.93
CA GLU A 175 1.64 6.74 -26.17
C GLU A 175 1.64 5.28 -25.70
N LYS A 176 2.81 4.70 -25.44
CA LYS A 176 2.97 3.34 -24.89
C LYS A 176 2.74 3.27 -23.39
N VAL A 177 2.74 4.38 -22.69
CA VAL A 177 2.45 4.45 -21.24
C VAL A 177 0.96 4.32 -21.05
N LYS A 178 0.52 3.17 -20.46
CA LYS A 178 -0.89 2.81 -20.35
C LYS A 178 -1.48 3.07 -18.97
N GLY A 179 -0.65 3.24 -17.95
CA GLY A 179 -1.18 3.53 -16.63
C GLY A 179 -0.12 3.82 -15.59
N ILE A 180 -0.60 4.14 -14.40
CA ILE A 180 0.17 4.42 -13.21
C ILE A 180 -0.45 3.73 -12.00
N TRP A 181 0.38 3.14 -11.13
CA TRP A 181 -0.03 2.67 -9.82
C TRP A 181 -0.02 3.80 -8.80
N CYS A 182 -1.10 3.96 -8.04
CA CYS A 182 -1.18 4.92 -6.94
C CYS A 182 -1.73 4.27 -5.68
N VAL A 183 -1.02 4.44 -4.56
CA VAL A 183 -1.52 4.16 -3.20
C VAL A 183 -1.57 5.50 -2.47
N PRO A 184 -2.67 6.26 -2.62
CA PRO A 184 -2.65 7.70 -2.36
C PRO A 184 -2.77 8.08 -0.89
N CYS A 185 -3.25 7.18 -0.04
CA CYS A 185 -3.38 7.43 1.39
C CYS A 185 -2.53 6.42 2.15
N TYR A 186 -1.58 6.94 2.95
CA TYR A 186 -0.65 6.13 3.73
C TYR A 186 0.06 5.09 2.86
N SER A 187 0.74 5.57 1.82
CA SER A 187 1.38 4.76 0.77
C SER A 187 2.26 3.65 1.35
N ASN A 188 2.32 2.53 0.66
CA ASN A 188 3.18 1.41 0.99
C ASN A 188 4.49 1.52 0.18
N PRO A 189 5.69 1.74 0.82
CA PRO A 189 5.93 1.68 2.26
C PRO A 189 6.00 3.04 2.98
N ASP A 190 6.02 4.18 2.29
CA ASP A 190 6.45 5.48 2.83
C ASP A 190 5.42 6.13 3.78
N GLY A 191 4.17 5.70 3.75
CA GLY A 191 3.12 6.30 4.57
C GLY A 191 2.66 7.68 4.09
N VAL A 192 3.03 8.09 2.88
CA VAL A 192 2.66 9.38 2.28
C VAL A 192 1.17 9.44 1.99
N VAL A 193 0.58 10.61 2.22
CA VAL A 193 -0.74 10.99 1.72
C VAL A 193 -0.54 11.95 0.57
N TYR A 194 -1.11 11.64 -0.60
CA TYR A 194 -0.95 12.50 -1.78
C TYR A 194 -1.56 13.87 -1.53
N SER A 195 -0.85 14.92 -1.89
CA SER A 195 -1.34 16.28 -1.78
C SER A 195 -2.49 16.54 -2.76
N GLU A 196 -3.34 17.53 -2.44
CA GLU A 196 -4.40 17.95 -3.34
C GLU A 196 -3.87 18.39 -4.71
N GLU A 197 -2.69 19.05 -4.71
CA GLU A 197 -2.02 19.46 -5.95
C GLU A 197 -1.59 18.25 -6.79
N THR A 198 -1.00 17.22 -6.18
CA THR A 198 -0.66 15.97 -6.88
C THR A 198 -1.89 15.32 -7.50
N CYS A 199 -3.00 15.25 -6.75
CA CYS A 199 -4.26 14.69 -7.25
C CYS A 199 -4.81 15.51 -8.42
N ARG A 200 -4.77 16.85 -8.35
CA ARG A 200 -5.18 17.73 -9.43
C ARG A 200 -4.32 17.58 -10.68
N ARG A 201 -3.00 17.51 -10.53
CA ARG A 201 -2.08 17.29 -11.64
C ARG A 201 -2.33 15.94 -12.32
N LEU A 202 -2.50 14.84 -11.56
CA LEU A 202 -2.87 13.52 -12.10
C LEU A 202 -4.19 13.56 -12.89
N ALA A 203 -5.19 14.27 -12.37
CA ALA A 203 -6.49 14.39 -13.04
C ALA A 203 -6.42 15.22 -14.32
N LYS A 204 -5.60 16.29 -14.32
CA LYS A 204 -5.58 17.31 -15.40
C LYS A 204 -4.53 17.04 -16.47
N MET A 205 -3.45 16.32 -16.17
CA MET A 205 -2.34 16.14 -17.12
C MET A 205 -2.80 15.62 -18.46
N GLU A 206 -2.19 16.11 -19.54
CA GLU A 206 -2.40 15.59 -20.88
C GLU A 206 -1.57 14.32 -21.10
N THR A 207 -2.19 13.28 -21.67
CA THR A 207 -1.52 12.01 -21.95
C THR A 207 -1.56 11.71 -23.44
N ALA A 208 -0.46 11.22 -24.03
CA ALA A 208 -0.45 10.81 -25.43
C ALA A 208 -1.31 9.56 -25.69
N ALA A 209 -1.42 8.66 -24.68
CA ALA A 209 -2.34 7.53 -24.75
C ALA A 209 -3.76 7.95 -24.35
N PRO A 210 -4.77 7.87 -25.24
CA PRO A 210 -6.15 8.20 -24.87
C PRO A 210 -6.74 7.23 -23.83
N ASP A 211 -6.19 6.04 -23.78
CA ASP A 211 -6.60 4.94 -22.91
C ASP A 211 -5.72 4.80 -21.65
N PHE A 212 -4.99 5.85 -21.28
CA PHE A 212 -4.22 5.89 -20.03
C PHE A 212 -5.14 5.77 -18.80
N ARG A 213 -4.75 4.96 -17.81
CA ARG A 213 -5.53 4.75 -16.57
C ARG A 213 -4.70 4.98 -15.31
N ILE A 214 -5.31 5.65 -14.35
CA ILE A 214 -4.82 5.76 -12.97
C ILE A 214 -5.45 4.61 -12.18
N PHE A 215 -4.63 3.71 -11.63
CA PHE A 215 -5.07 2.68 -10.71
C PHE A 215 -4.88 3.18 -9.28
N TRP A 216 -5.99 3.57 -8.67
CA TRP A 216 -6.08 4.27 -7.39
C TRP A 216 -6.44 3.28 -6.29
N ASP A 217 -5.43 2.70 -5.63
CA ASP A 217 -5.59 1.69 -4.58
C ASP A 217 -5.77 2.34 -3.21
N ASN A 218 -7.01 2.41 -2.75
CA ASN A 218 -7.41 2.96 -1.45
C ASN A 218 -7.25 1.90 -0.32
N ALA A 219 -6.13 1.17 -0.29
CA ALA A 219 -5.89 0.09 0.67
C ALA A 219 -5.90 0.56 2.13
N TYR A 220 -5.57 1.83 2.38
CA TYR A 220 -5.37 2.39 3.72
C TYR A 220 -6.20 3.63 4.02
N VAL A 221 -7.16 4.00 3.21
CA VAL A 221 -7.92 5.26 3.29
C VAL A 221 -8.61 5.50 4.64
N VAL A 222 -8.91 4.43 5.41
CA VAL A 222 -9.51 4.51 6.75
C VAL A 222 -8.55 4.04 7.87
N HIS A 223 -7.26 3.88 7.58
CA HIS A 223 -6.28 3.29 8.52
C HIS A 223 -5.48 4.37 9.26
N HIS A 224 -6.19 5.29 9.91
CA HIS A 224 -5.59 6.35 10.73
C HIS A 224 -5.03 5.78 12.04
N LEU A 225 -3.88 6.26 12.48
CA LEU A 225 -3.28 5.90 13.78
C LEU A 225 -3.62 6.86 14.90
N THR A 226 -4.21 8.02 14.60
CA THR A 226 -4.61 9.07 15.55
C THR A 226 -6.13 9.15 15.66
N GLU A 227 -6.62 9.56 16.84
CA GLU A 227 -8.04 9.89 17.07
C GLU A 227 -8.39 11.30 16.61
N ASP A 228 -7.41 12.17 16.46
CA ASP A 228 -7.64 13.53 15.94
C ASP A 228 -7.92 13.49 14.43
N ARG A 229 -9.19 13.69 14.08
CA ARG A 229 -9.65 13.72 12.69
C ARG A 229 -9.04 14.84 11.83
N ASN A 230 -8.41 15.83 12.45
CA ASN A 230 -7.71 16.88 11.71
C ASN A 230 -6.38 16.39 11.14
N GLU A 231 -5.79 15.37 11.76
CA GLU A 231 -4.55 14.72 11.32
C GLU A 231 -4.78 13.56 10.34
N TRP A 232 -6.04 13.21 10.05
CA TRP A 232 -6.34 12.14 9.12
C TRP A 232 -5.94 12.51 7.70
N GLY A 233 -5.34 11.56 6.99
CA GLY A 233 -5.10 11.69 5.57
C GLY A 233 -6.42 11.89 4.83
N LYS A 234 -6.50 12.96 4.07
CA LYS A 234 -7.69 13.34 3.29
C LYS A 234 -7.34 13.36 1.81
N LEU A 235 -8.17 12.70 1.02
CA LEU A 235 -8.07 12.69 -0.43
C LEU A 235 -9.28 13.40 -1.03
N PRO A 236 -9.10 14.13 -2.14
CA PRO A 236 -10.23 14.61 -2.93
C PRO A 236 -10.93 13.43 -3.63
N ASP A 237 -12.19 13.61 -4.01
CA ASP A 237 -12.90 12.70 -4.91
C ASP A 237 -12.21 12.72 -6.29
N MET A 238 -11.45 11.66 -6.56
CA MET A 238 -10.63 11.57 -7.78
C MET A 238 -11.46 11.35 -9.04
N LEU A 239 -12.62 10.66 -8.93
CA LEU A 239 -13.57 10.53 -10.04
C LEU A 239 -14.09 11.90 -10.48
N SER A 240 -14.55 12.71 -9.51
CA SER A 240 -15.03 14.07 -9.79
C SER A 240 -13.93 14.99 -10.32
N LEU A 241 -12.70 14.90 -9.80
CA LEU A 241 -11.56 15.68 -10.31
C LEU A 241 -11.25 15.35 -11.77
N CYS A 242 -11.23 14.07 -12.13
CA CYS A 242 -11.01 13.64 -13.50
C CYS A 242 -12.14 14.11 -14.44
N GLU A 243 -13.39 14.02 -14.00
CA GLU A 243 -14.55 14.51 -14.77
C GLU A 243 -14.46 16.03 -15.01
N GLN A 244 -14.21 16.82 -13.97
CA GLN A 244 -14.05 18.27 -14.05
C GLN A 244 -12.88 18.69 -14.95
N SER A 245 -11.86 17.85 -15.06
CA SER A 245 -10.69 18.06 -15.91
C SER A 245 -10.90 17.61 -17.36
N GLY A 246 -12.08 17.08 -17.72
CA GLY A 246 -12.37 16.57 -19.07
C GLY A 246 -11.86 15.15 -19.33
N HIS A 247 -11.39 14.45 -18.28
CA HIS A 247 -10.79 13.12 -18.38
C HIS A 247 -11.58 12.09 -17.54
N ALA A 248 -12.91 12.09 -17.63
CA ALA A 248 -13.81 11.28 -16.80
C ALA A 248 -13.45 9.78 -16.76
N ASN A 249 -12.91 9.22 -17.85
CA ASN A 249 -12.57 7.80 -17.96
C ASN A 249 -11.18 7.43 -17.35
N ARG A 250 -10.44 8.40 -16.82
CA ARG A 250 -9.03 8.22 -16.48
C ARG A 250 -8.76 7.34 -15.26
N VAL A 251 -9.64 7.33 -14.26
CA VAL A 251 -9.36 6.70 -12.96
C VAL A 251 -10.20 5.47 -12.70
N TYR A 252 -9.55 4.44 -12.17
CA TYR A 252 -10.10 3.25 -11.57
C TYR A 252 -9.72 3.20 -10.10
N GLU A 253 -10.71 3.19 -9.21
CA GLU A 253 -10.50 3.11 -7.77
C GLU A 253 -10.76 1.71 -7.25
N PHE A 254 -9.96 1.32 -6.27
CA PHE A 254 -10.06 0.02 -5.62
C PHE A 254 -9.99 0.16 -4.12
N ALA A 255 -10.77 -0.65 -3.40
CA ALA A 255 -10.72 -0.75 -1.96
C ALA A 255 -11.08 -2.16 -1.51
N SER A 256 -10.76 -2.51 -0.27
CA SER A 256 -11.16 -3.78 0.32
C SER A 256 -11.25 -3.70 1.84
N SER A 257 -12.02 -4.61 2.42
CA SER A 257 -12.05 -4.79 3.87
C SER A 257 -10.95 -5.71 4.42
N SER A 258 -9.98 -6.09 3.60
CA SER A 258 -8.94 -7.08 3.96
C SER A 258 -8.16 -6.73 5.22
N LYS A 259 -8.01 -5.44 5.53
CA LYS A 259 -7.32 -4.94 6.72
C LYS A 259 -8.28 -4.25 7.71
N ILE A 260 -9.58 -4.19 7.37
CA ILE A 260 -10.65 -3.67 8.23
C ILE A 260 -11.26 -4.81 9.04
N THR A 261 -11.57 -5.94 8.39
CA THR A 261 -12.16 -7.14 8.98
C THR A 261 -11.20 -8.33 8.85
N PHE A 262 -11.37 -9.16 7.81
CA PHE A 262 -10.57 -10.36 7.59
C PHE A 262 -9.89 -10.31 6.23
N ALA A 263 -8.58 -10.52 6.20
CA ALA A 263 -7.85 -10.66 4.92
C ALA A 263 -8.29 -11.89 4.11
N GLY A 264 -8.60 -12.99 4.80
CA GLY A 264 -9.05 -14.24 4.17
C GLY A 264 -10.55 -14.30 3.88
N GLY A 265 -11.34 -13.44 4.51
CA GLY A 265 -12.80 -13.41 4.40
C GLY A 265 -13.36 -12.01 4.12
N GLY A 266 -12.54 -11.12 3.60
CA GLY A 266 -12.93 -9.75 3.25
C GLY A 266 -13.80 -9.64 2.01
N ILE A 267 -14.11 -8.41 1.67
CA ILE A 267 -14.78 -8.00 0.44
C ILE A 267 -14.00 -6.89 -0.21
N SER A 268 -14.14 -6.71 -1.51
CA SER A 268 -13.46 -5.66 -2.26
C SER A 268 -14.41 -4.93 -3.20
N CYS A 269 -14.01 -3.77 -3.67
CA CYS A 269 -14.75 -3.05 -4.70
C CYS A 269 -13.82 -2.50 -5.78
N PHE A 270 -14.41 -2.35 -6.95
CA PHE A 270 -13.93 -1.60 -8.09
C PHE A 270 -14.88 -0.43 -8.32
N ALA A 271 -14.35 0.78 -8.40
CA ALA A 271 -15.13 1.97 -8.67
C ALA A 271 -14.59 2.74 -9.88
N CYS A 272 -15.47 3.27 -10.68
CA CYS A 272 -15.15 4.11 -11.83
C CYS A 272 -16.40 4.92 -12.25
N ASN A 273 -16.22 5.85 -13.19
CA ASN A 273 -17.37 6.60 -13.73
C ASN A 273 -18.38 5.70 -14.45
N LYS A 274 -19.53 6.27 -14.77
CA LYS A 274 -20.67 5.52 -15.36
C LYS A 274 -20.34 4.86 -16.71
N ASP A 275 -19.55 5.52 -17.54
CA ASP A 275 -19.23 5.02 -18.89
C ASP A 275 -18.27 3.82 -18.80
N ASN A 276 -17.19 3.93 -18.00
CA ASN A 276 -16.31 2.82 -17.70
C ASN A 276 -17.06 1.68 -17.00
N MET A 277 -17.97 1.99 -16.08
CA MET A 277 -18.77 0.97 -15.40
C MET A 277 -19.68 0.22 -16.39
N ALA A 278 -20.33 0.93 -17.30
CA ALA A 278 -21.14 0.31 -18.34
C ALA A 278 -20.30 -0.57 -19.27
N TYR A 279 -19.10 -0.09 -19.64
CA TYR A 279 -18.15 -0.85 -20.44
C TYR A 279 -17.64 -2.09 -19.69
N ALA A 280 -17.18 -1.95 -18.46
CA ALA A 280 -16.68 -3.05 -17.65
C ALA A 280 -17.73 -4.14 -17.39
N LYS A 281 -18.99 -3.76 -17.16
CA LYS A 281 -20.10 -4.71 -16.90
C LYS A 281 -20.33 -5.69 -18.04
N LYS A 282 -19.99 -5.36 -19.28
CA LYS A 282 -20.07 -6.30 -20.42
C LYS A 282 -19.23 -7.56 -20.16
N TYR A 283 -18.08 -7.39 -19.55
CA TYR A 283 -17.12 -8.46 -19.28
C TYR A 283 -17.28 -9.04 -17.86
N LEU A 284 -17.57 -8.20 -16.87
CA LEU A 284 -17.85 -8.64 -15.51
C LEU A 284 -19.07 -9.57 -15.45
N ASN A 285 -20.13 -9.27 -16.20
CA ASN A 285 -21.32 -10.11 -16.27
C ASN A 285 -21.07 -11.45 -17.02
N ALA A 286 -20.03 -11.52 -17.85
CA ALA A 286 -19.56 -12.79 -18.43
C ALA A 286 -18.70 -13.59 -17.46
N GLN A 287 -17.93 -12.92 -16.60
CA GLN A 287 -17.05 -13.52 -15.62
C GLN A 287 -17.80 -14.10 -14.42
N THR A 288 -18.85 -13.41 -13.94
CA THR A 288 -19.61 -13.82 -12.76
C THR A 288 -21.09 -13.42 -12.84
N ILE A 289 -21.97 -14.27 -12.32
CA ILE A 289 -23.38 -13.96 -12.14
C ILE A 289 -23.59 -13.10 -10.90
N CYS A 290 -22.82 -13.34 -9.86
CA CYS A 290 -22.75 -12.53 -8.63
C CYS A 290 -21.49 -12.86 -7.85
N THR A 291 -21.09 -11.95 -6.98
CA THR A 291 -20.04 -12.17 -5.98
C THR A 291 -20.65 -12.71 -4.68
N ASN A 292 -19.84 -12.90 -3.62
CA ASN A 292 -20.30 -13.47 -2.35
C ASN A 292 -21.19 -12.50 -1.55
N LYS A 293 -22.47 -12.48 -1.88
CA LYS A 293 -23.47 -11.58 -1.25
C LYS A 293 -23.77 -11.91 0.21
N VAL A 294 -23.62 -13.15 0.61
CA VAL A 294 -23.75 -13.54 2.03
C VAL A 294 -22.70 -12.82 2.87
N ASN A 295 -21.46 -12.83 2.39
CA ASN A 295 -20.37 -12.12 3.07
C ASN A 295 -20.54 -10.59 3.00
N GLN A 296 -21.05 -10.07 1.88
CA GLN A 296 -21.39 -8.65 1.75
C GLN A 296 -22.45 -8.22 2.77
N LEU A 297 -23.49 -9.04 2.99
CA LEU A 297 -24.54 -8.77 3.98
C LEU A 297 -23.98 -8.79 5.40
N ALA A 298 -23.13 -9.76 5.73
CA ALA A 298 -22.47 -9.84 7.03
C ALA A 298 -21.68 -8.55 7.31
N HIS A 299 -20.87 -8.09 6.33
CA HIS A 299 -20.10 -6.85 6.45
C HIS A 299 -21.02 -5.61 6.60
N ALA A 300 -22.06 -5.51 5.78
CA ALA A 300 -22.97 -4.37 5.80
C ALA A 300 -23.76 -4.27 7.13
N ARG A 301 -24.05 -5.39 7.78
CA ARG A 301 -24.69 -5.41 9.08
C ARG A 301 -23.72 -5.16 10.23
N PHE A 302 -22.49 -5.61 10.11
CA PHE A 302 -21.44 -5.43 11.10
C PHE A 302 -20.93 -3.99 11.14
N LEU A 303 -20.79 -3.36 9.97
CA LEU A 303 -20.35 -1.97 9.78
C LEU A 303 -21.40 -1.23 8.93
N PRO A 304 -22.53 -0.82 9.51
CA PRO A 304 -23.69 -0.34 8.75
C PRO A 304 -23.52 1.04 8.09
N ASP A 305 -22.54 1.81 8.52
CA ASP A 305 -22.25 3.15 8.01
C ASP A 305 -20.77 3.53 8.18
N LEU A 306 -20.37 4.68 7.63
CA LEU A 306 -18.99 5.16 7.68
C LEU A 306 -18.51 5.44 9.12
N GLU A 307 -19.38 5.93 10.00
CA GLU A 307 -19.01 6.18 11.40
C GLU A 307 -18.72 4.88 12.15
N SER A 308 -19.45 3.82 11.88
CA SER A 308 -19.16 2.49 12.43
C SER A 308 -17.84 1.92 11.89
N VAL A 309 -17.51 2.17 10.61
CA VAL A 309 -16.18 1.85 10.06
C VAL A 309 -15.09 2.61 10.82
N TYR A 310 -15.22 3.91 11.00
CA TYR A 310 -14.26 4.70 11.75
C TYR A 310 -14.12 4.25 13.21
N ALA A 311 -15.23 4.00 13.90
CA ALA A 311 -15.21 3.49 15.27
C ALA A 311 -14.51 2.13 15.37
N HIS A 312 -14.70 1.26 14.38
CA HIS A 312 -14.01 -0.03 14.30
C HIS A 312 -12.52 0.16 14.04
N MET A 313 -12.15 1.05 13.11
CA MET A 313 -10.75 1.34 12.79
C MET A 313 -9.99 2.02 13.94
N MET A 314 -10.66 2.77 14.82
CA MET A 314 -10.04 3.30 16.04
C MET A 314 -9.66 2.20 17.03
N LYS A 315 -10.37 1.07 17.06
CA LYS A 315 -9.94 -0.12 17.82
C LYS A 315 -8.65 -0.72 17.22
N HIS A 316 -8.56 -0.80 15.90
CA HIS A 316 -7.30 -1.18 15.22
C HIS A 316 -6.18 -0.20 15.55
N ALA A 317 -6.44 1.11 15.50
CA ALA A 317 -5.47 2.14 15.82
C ALA A 317 -4.92 2.01 17.24
N SER A 318 -5.76 1.68 18.24
CA SER A 318 -5.31 1.48 19.61
C SER A 318 -4.35 0.29 19.78
N ILE A 319 -4.43 -0.70 18.90
CA ILE A 319 -3.50 -1.85 18.86
C ILE A 319 -2.21 -1.49 18.08
N LEU A 320 -2.33 -0.74 17.00
CA LEU A 320 -1.21 -0.43 16.11
C LEU A 320 -0.33 0.71 16.62
N ARG A 321 -0.93 1.75 17.21
CA ARG A 321 -0.21 2.95 17.65
C ARG A 321 1.00 2.63 18.55
N PRO A 322 0.87 1.83 19.63
CA PRO A 322 2.04 1.50 20.47
C PRO A 322 3.16 0.80 19.71
N LYS A 323 2.84 0.03 18.66
CA LYS A 323 3.79 -0.68 17.82
C LYS A 323 4.59 0.29 16.93
N PHE A 324 3.90 1.29 16.35
CA PHE A 324 4.55 2.34 15.56
C PHE A 324 5.39 3.26 16.46
N GLU A 325 4.85 3.66 17.61
CA GLU A 325 5.58 4.49 18.59
C GLU A 325 6.86 3.79 19.09
N ALA A 326 6.81 2.49 19.35
CA ALA A 326 7.99 1.70 19.73
C ALA A 326 9.04 1.68 18.61
N CYS A 327 8.60 1.49 17.36
CA CYS A 327 9.49 1.52 16.19
C CYS A 327 10.19 2.88 16.06
N GLN A 328 9.42 3.98 16.08
CA GLN A 328 9.93 5.36 16.00
C GLN A 328 10.90 5.64 17.14
N ARG A 329 10.50 5.39 18.38
CA ARG A 329 11.31 5.64 19.56
C ARG A 329 12.67 4.94 19.50
N VAL A 330 12.71 3.65 19.11
CA VAL A 330 13.96 2.91 19.03
C VAL A 330 14.84 3.42 17.89
N LEU A 331 14.28 3.79 16.75
CA LEU A 331 15.03 4.43 15.66
C LEU A 331 15.65 5.76 16.11
N ASP A 332 14.88 6.61 16.80
CA ASP A 332 15.37 7.89 17.33
C ASP A 332 16.48 7.68 18.37
N GLU A 333 16.28 6.77 19.34
CA GLU A 333 17.27 6.45 20.37
C GLU A 333 18.61 5.95 19.78
N GLU A 334 18.53 5.08 18.77
CA GLU A 334 19.72 4.41 18.23
C GLU A 334 20.37 5.17 17.08
N LEU A 335 19.62 5.87 16.25
CA LEU A 335 20.10 6.44 14.99
C LEU A 335 19.92 7.96 14.86
N GLY A 336 19.08 8.58 15.70
CA GLY A 336 18.73 9.99 15.61
C GLY A 336 19.89 10.98 15.86
N PHE A 337 21.08 10.50 16.20
CA PHE A 337 22.29 11.32 16.42
C PHE A 337 23.04 11.68 15.12
N ASP A 338 22.71 11.02 14.00
CA ASP A 338 23.40 11.20 12.72
C ASP A 338 22.40 11.23 11.56
N ASN A 339 22.74 11.90 10.48
CA ASN A 339 21.93 12.03 9.27
C ASN A 339 22.29 11.03 8.17
N LEU A 340 23.01 9.98 8.50
CA LEU A 340 23.33 8.87 7.58
C LEU A 340 22.09 8.03 7.25
N TRP A 341 21.09 8.10 8.09
CA TRP A 341 19.81 7.38 7.99
C TRP A 341 18.64 8.34 8.12
N HIS A 342 17.52 7.95 7.55
CA HIS A 342 16.24 8.60 7.84
C HIS A 342 15.11 7.57 7.74
N TRP A 343 13.96 7.90 8.28
CA TRP A 343 12.77 7.05 8.26
C TRP A 343 11.51 7.89 8.27
N THR A 344 10.41 7.29 7.81
CA THR A 344 9.11 7.96 7.78
C THR A 344 8.41 7.83 9.14
N ASP A 345 7.61 8.86 9.50
CA ASP A 345 6.69 8.86 10.65
C ASP A 345 5.24 8.92 10.16
N PRO A 346 4.66 7.81 9.68
CA PRO A 346 3.34 7.81 9.08
C PRO A 346 2.24 8.02 10.12
N LYS A 347 1.19 8.77 9.75
CA LYS A 347 0.00 8.99 10.59
C LYS A 347 -1.08 7.93 10.35
N GLY A 348 -0.78 6.92 9.55
CA GLY A 348 -1.67 5.81 9.22
C GLY A 348 -0.96 4.71 8.41
N GLY A 349 -1.74 3.72 8.02
CA GLY A 349 -1.22 2.58 7.26
C GLY A 349 -0.54 1.51 8.11
N TYR A 350 0.33 0.71 7.48
CA TYR A 350 0.91 -0.51 8.08
C TYR A 350 2.44 -0.57 8.05
N PHE A 351 3.11 0.46 7.53
CA PHE A 351 4.54 0.41 7.26
C PHE A 351 5.27 1.65 7.74
N VAL A 352 6.56 1.46 8.04
CA VAL A 352 7.57 2.51 8.20
C VAL A 352 8.62 2.26 7.14
N SER A 353 9.01 3.28 6.40
CA SER A 353 10.09 3.22 5.43
C SER A 353 11.37 3.68 6.09
N PHE A 354 12.36 2.80 6.13
CA PHE A 354 13.69 3.10 6.64
C PHE A 354 14.66 3.22 5.46
N TYR A 355 15.49 4.25 5.49
CA TYR A 355 16.51 4.50 4.48
C TYR A 355 17.89 4.40 5.12
N ALA A 356 18.60 3.34 4.78
CA ALA A 356 19.99 3.13 5.14
C ALA A 356 20.91 4.05 4.34
N MET A 357 22.16 4.19 4.76
CA MET A 357 23.18 4.85 3.95
C MET A 357 23.22 4.25 2.54
N PRO A 358 23.18 5.04 1.47
CA PRO A 358 23.14 4.53 0.10
C PRO A 358 24.21 3.45 -0.17
N GLY A 359 23.81 2.36 -0.83
CA GLY A 359 24.67 1.21 -1.11
C GLY A 359 24.81 0.23 0.05
N THR A 360 23.97 0.27 1.08
CA THR A 360 24.11 -0.60 2.26
C THR A 360 22.87 -1.41 2.63
N ALA A 361 21.68 -1.11 2.06
CA ALA A 361 20.44 -1.77 2.47
C ALA A 361 20.47 -3.30 2.30
N THR A 362 21.02 -3.79 1.19
CA THR A 362 21.18 -5.23 0.94
C THR A 362 22.00 -5.90 2.04
N LYS A 363 23.08 -5.28 2.45
CA LYS A 363 23.96 -5.79 3.52
C LYS A 363 23.27 -5.75 4.88
N VAL A 364 22.58 -4.64 5.19
CA VAL A 364 21.77 -4.50 6.43
C VAL A 364 20.75 -5.62 6.53
N VAL A 365 19.96 -5.85 5.49
CA VAL A 365 18.91 -6.90 5.46
C VAL A 365 19.52 -8.30 5.65
N SER A 366 20.68 -8.58 5.02
CA SER A 366 21.40 -9.84 5.19
C SER A 366 21.85 -10.06 6.63
N MET A 367 22.47 -9.04 7.24
CA MET A 367 22.91 -9.09 8.63
C MET A 367 21.75 -9.24 9.63
N CYS A 368 20.64 -8.53 9.40
CA CYS A 368 19.42 -8.69 10.19
C CYS A 368 18.93 -10.14 10.16
N LYS A 369 18.90 -10.76 8.97
CA LYS A 369 18.51 -12.16 8.81
C LYS A 369 19.42 -13.12 9.58
N GLU A 370 20.74 -12.91 9.53
CA GLU A 370 21.70 -13.70 10.29
C GLU A 370 21.51 -13.56 11.82
N ALA A 371 21.05 -12.40 12.27
CA ALA A 371 20.73 -12.12 13.67
C ALA A 371 19.29 -12.51 14.07
N GLY A 372 18.56 -13.21 13.18
CA GLY A 372 17.22 -13.73 13.45
C GLY A 372 16.08 -12.75 13.22
N VAL A 373 16.31 -11.66 12.48
CA VAL A 373 15.27 -10.70 12.08
C VAL A 373 15.00 -10.80 10.58
N ALA A 374 13.83 -11.32 10.23
CA ALA A 374 13.38 -11.37 8.84
C ALA A 374 12.79 -10.00 8.42
N LEU A 375 13.35 -9.42 7.37
CA LEU A 375 12.89 -8.20 6.71
C LEU A 375 12.51 -8.51 5.26
N THR A 376 11.68 -7.65 4.67
CA THR A 376 11.46 -7.70 3.21
C THR A 376 12.81 -7.52 2.50
N PRO A 377 13.09 -8.29 1.42
CA PRO A 377 14.35 -8.13 0.69
C PRO A 377 14.56 -6.68 0.24
N ALA A 378 15.78 -6.19 0.34
CA ALA A 378 16.14 -4.88 -0.16
C ALA A 378 15.80 -4.77 -1.65
N GLY A 379 15.28 -3.62 -2.07
CA GLY A 379 14.82 -3.41 -3.43
C GLY A 379 13.41 -3.92 -3.75
N ALA A 380 12.76 -4.71 -2.88
CA ALA A 380 11.42 -5.24 -3.15
C ALA A 380 10.37 -4.14 -3.38
N SER A 381 10.57 -2.95 -2.83
CA SER A 381 9.69 -1.78 -3.02
C SER A 381 9.92 -1.05 -4.35
N TYR A 382 10.73 -1.61 -5.24
CA TYR A 382 11.06 -1.05 -6.55
C TYR A 382 10.76 -2.01 -7.70
N PRO A 383 10.46 -1.51 -8.89
CA PRO A 383 10.32 -2.35 -10.09
C PRO A 383 11.51 -3.30 -10.28
N TYR A 384 11.22 -4.53 -10.66
CA TYR A 384 12.23 -5.59 -10.86
C TYR A 384 13.06 -5.93 -9.61
N GLY A 385 12.64 -5.49 -8.43
CA GLY A 385 13.37 -5.70 -7.17
C GLY A 385 14.68 -4.91 -7.08
N LYS A 386 14.81 -3.80 -7.79
CA LYS A 386 16.04 -3.02 -7.89
C LYS A 386 15.86 -1.59 -7.37
N ASP A 387 16.32 -1.34 -6.16
CA ASP A 387 16.50 0.02 -5.64
C ASP A 387 17.82 0.59 -6.21
N PRO A 388 17.78 1.66 -7.02
CA PRO A 388 19.00 2.24 -7.59
C PRO A 388 20.00 2.74 -6.53
N SER A 389 19.49 3.13 -5.36
CA SER A 389 20.31 3.65 -4.25
C SER A 389 20.73 2.57 -3.27
N ASP A 390 20.18 1.36 -3.34
CA ASP A 390 20.35 0.30 -2.32
C ASP A 390 20.25 0.87 -0.89
N SER A 391 19.14 1.56 -0.62
CA SER A 391 18.92 2.34 0.60
C SER A 391 17.62 2.00 1.31
N ASN A 392 16.54 1.73 0.58
CA ASN A 392 15.20 1.56 1.15
C ASN A 392 14.99 0.18 1.78
N ILE A 393 14.48 0.16 2.99
CA ILE A 393 14.07 -1.04 3.75
C ILE A 393 12.67 -0.82 4.30
N ARG A 394 11.72 -1.65 3.90
CA ARG A 394 10.35 -1.61 4.42
C ARG A 394 10.24 -2.35 5.74
N LEU A 395 9.78 -1.67 6.78
CA LEU A 395 9.48 -2.22 8.09
C LEU A 395 7.97 -2.38 8.25
N ALA A 396 7.53 -3.54 8.75
CA ALA A 396 6.12 -3.86 8.98
C ALA A 396 5.84 -4.09 10.47
N PRO A 397 5.64 -3.05 11.28
CA PRO A 397 5.41 -3.19 12.72
C PRO A 397 4.01 -3.68 13.07
N SER A 398 3.11 -3.84 12.10
CA SER A 398 1.69 -4.13 12.35
C SER A 398 1.42 -5.51 12.98
N PHE A 399 2.24 -6.53 12.68
CA PHE A 399 2.01 -7.91 13.13
C PHE A 399 2.71 -8.28 14.44
N PRO A 400 4.04 -8.02 14.65
CA PRO A 400 4.75 -8.45 15.85
C PRO A 400 4.24 -7.74 17.12
N GLU A 401 4.56 -8.29 18.29
CA GLU A 401 4.34 -7.61 19.56
C GLU A 401 5.34 -6.48 19.77
N VAL A 402 5.00 -5.50 20.63
CA VAL A 402 5.82 -4.30 20.88
C VAL A 402 7.27 -4.67 21.28
N GLU A 403 7.43 -5.62 22.19
CA GLU A 403 8.76 -6.08 22.64
C GLU A 403 9.60 -6.70 21.52
N ASP A 404 8.98 -7.39 20.58
CA ASP A 404 9.65 -7.99 19.44
C ASP A 404 10.02 -6.93 18.39
N ILE A 405 9.19 -5.91 18.21
CA ILE A 405 9.50 -4.73 17.38
C ILE A 405 10.72 -4.01 17.94
N GLU A 406 10.77 -3.74 19.25
CA GLU A 406 11.93 -3.08 19.88
C GLU A 406 13.22 -3.85 19.66
N LYS A 407 13.19 -5.18 19.85
CA LYS A 407 14.37 -6.05 19.58
C LYS A 407 14.79 -6.01 18.12
N ALA A 408 13.82 -6.16 17.21
CA ALA A 408 14.08 -6.17 15.78
C ALA A 408 14.68 -4.85 15.28
N VAL A 409 14.13 -3.71 15.73
CA VAL A 409 14.62 -2.38 15.34
C VAL A 409 15.97 -2.06 15.96
N ARG A 410 16.28 -2.50 17.20
CA ARG A 410 17.64 -2.39 17.77
C ARG A 410 18.66 -3.19 16.98
N ILE A 411 18.32 -4.40 16.54
CA ILE A 411 19.19 -5.22 15.68
C ILE A 411 19.41 -4.55 14.33
N LEU A 412 18.33 -4.05 13.70
CA LEU A 412 18.41 -3.27 12.46
C LEU A 412 19.37 -2.09 12.61
N SER A 413 19.24 -1.34 13.71
CA SER A 413 20.08 -0.16 13.99
C SER A 413 21.56 -0.52 14.15
N ILE A 414 21.87 -1.63 14.82
CA ILE A 414 23.26 -2.13 14.92
C ILE A 414 23.79 -2.49 13.53
N CYS A 415 23.01 -3.22 12.72
CA CYS A 415 23.39 -3.59 11.35
C CYS A 415 23.61 -2.36 10.47
N ALA A 416 22.72 -1.35 10.56
CA ALA A 416 22.84 -0.10 9.83
C ALA A 416 24.09 0.70 10.22
N LYS A 417 24.42 0.75 11.51
CA LYS A 417 25.67 1.37 12.02
C LYS A 417 26.91 0.66 11.50
N ILE A 418 26.93 -0.67 11.59
CA ILE A 418 28.06 -1.49 11.10
C ILE A 418 28.33 -1.23 9.62
N THR A 419 27.30 -1.31 8.80
CA THR A 419 27.44 -1.15 7.34
C THR A 419 27.83 0.28 6.95
N ALA A 420 27.34 1.29 7.67
CA ALA A 420 27.75 2.66 7.47
C ALA A 420 29.22 2.90 7.85
N VAL A 421 29.67 2.38 9.01
CA VAL A 421 31.07 2.47 9.44
C VAL A 421 31.99 1.74 8.47
N ASP A 422 31.63 0.52 8.01
CA ASP A 422 32.39 -0.22 7.02
C ASP A 422 32.57 0.62 5.73
N LYS A 423 31.50 1.21 5.23
CA LYS A 423 31.55 2.03 4.02
C LYS A 423 32.39 3.29 4.20
N LEU A 424 32.28 3.97 5.32
CA LEU A 424 33.11 5.15 5.61
C LEU A 424 34.59 4.79 5.74
N LEU A 425 34.92 3.60 6.25
CA LEU A 425 36.32 3.10 6.33
C LEU A 425 36.89 2.74 4.95
N GLU A 426 36.04 2.28 4.01
CA GLU A 426 36.44 2.01 2.63
C GLU A 426 36.76 3.32 1.85
N ASP A 427 36.08 4.43 2.21
CA ASP A 427 36.27 5.74 1.57
C ASP A 427 37.48 6.53 2.11
N LEU A 428 38.12 6.05 3.22
CA LEU A 428 39.33 6.63 3.85
C LEU A 428 40.63 5.90 3.46
#